data_1b449b931b8ebd29ae473c85c4df2e86
#
_entry.id   1b449b931b8ebd29ae473c85c4df2e86
#
_cell.length_a   1.000
_cell.length_b   1.000
_cell.length_c   1.000
_cell.angle_alpha   90.00
_cell.angle_beta   90.00
_cell.angle_gamma   90.00
#
_symmetry.space_group_name_H-M   'P 1'
#
loop_
_entity.id
_entity.type
_entity.pdbx_description
1 polymer ?
#
loop_
_entity_poly.entity_id
_entity_poly.type
_entity_poly.pdbx_seq_one_letter_code
_entity_poly.pdbx_strand_id
1 'polypeptide(L)'
;MPINAYTGLMRSGKSYEVVSEVILPAIARGRRVVTNIDGISESKIHQYIFEKQNIPLASLGKVIHVDNQDVFREDFFPYFDDMKSAHVNTVVQPGDIVCIDEAWRFWGAGKIHKNHQSFFLEHGHFTDEETGVACDLVLMVQDISTLNRFLKNVVAFTFKTHKKVSLGMNNTYSINCWEGYKLNKATLVGTWIRKYKKEIFPLYSSFKGGVSGKTETVDQRQNKFSGKRIWITLGTLLIEPIS
;
A
#
# COMPACT_ATOMS: atom_id res chain seq x y z
N MET A 1 -3.41 -2.73 -16.63
CA MET A 1 -3.50 -2.86 -15.15
C MET A 1 -3.34 -1.49 -14.51
N PRO A 2 -3.96 -1.21 -13.37
CA PRO A 2 -3.99 0.14 -12.83
C PRO A 2 -2.78 0.49 -11.97
N ILE A 3 -2.41 1.78 -11.95
CA ILE A 3 -1.57 2.33 -10.89
C ILE A 3 -2.46 2.59 -9.69
N ASN A 4 -2.15 1.99 -8.54
CA ASN A 4 -2.93 2.12 -7.32
C ASN A 4 -2.15 2.88 -6.25
N ALA A 5 -2.83 3.78 -5.52
CA ALA A 5 -2.26 4.48 -4.39
C ALA A 5 -2.84 3.99 -3.06
N TYR A 6 -1.99 3.64 -2.11
CA TYR A 6 -2.36 3.29 -0.75
C TYR A 6 -1.96 4.44 0.19
N THR A 7 -2.94 5.03 0.83
CA THR A 7 -2.76 6.25 1.64
C THR A 7 -3.17 6.03 3.09
N GLY A 8 -2.82 6.96 3.95
CA GLY A 8 -3.15 6.96 5.37
C GLY A 8 -1.97 7.36 6.24
N LEU A 9 -2.25 7.81 7.45
CA LEU A 9 -1.22 8.28 8.37
C LEU A 9 -0.20 7.19 8.71
N MET A 10 0.91 7.58 9.31
CA MET A 10 1.89 6.64 9.82
C MET A 10 1.19 5.64 10.76
N ARG A 11 1.54 4.35 10.66
CA ARG A 11 0.95 3.24 11.44
C ARG A 11 -0.56 3.02 11.23
N SER A 12 -1.15 3.52 10.14
CA SER A 12 -2.57 3.27 9.80
C SER A 12 -2.81 1.87 9.21
N GLY A 13 -1.75 1.11 8.89
CA GLY A 13 -1.84 -0.22 8.30
C GLY A 13 -1.60 -0.28 6.79
N LYS A 14 -1.07 0.78 6.15
CA LYS A 14 -0.76 0.80 4.71
C LYS A 14 0.11 -0.39 4.27
N SER A 15 1.30 -0.51 4.87
CA SER A 15 2.25 -1.58 4.49
C SER A 15 1.67 -2.96 4.79
N TYR A 16 0.89 -3.11 5.90
CA TYR A 16 0.17 -4.34 6.18
C TYR A 16 -0.82 -4.69 5.05
N GLU A 17 -1.64 -3.74 4.63
CA GLU A 17 -2.64 -3.94 3.56
C GLU A 17 -1.97 -4.32 2.24
N VAL A 18 -0.89 -3.63 1.85
CA VAL A 18 -0.15 -3.94 0.62
C VAL A 18 0.51 -5.32 0.70
N VAL A 19 1.12 -5.69 1.83
CA VAL A 19 1.69 -7.03 2.00
C VAL A 19 0.60 -8.10 1.95
N SER A 20 -0.51 -7.91 2.69
CA SER A 20 -1.60 -8.87 2.79
C SER A 20 -2.38 -9.08 1.49
N GLU A 21 -2.74 -7.98 0.82
CA GLU A 21 -3.71 -8.01 -0.27
C GLU A 21 -3.08 -7.87 -1.66
N VAL A 22 -1.80 -7.45 -1.73
CA VAL A 22 -1.10 -7.31 -3.01
C VAL A 22 0.07 -8.28 -3.10
N ILE A 23 1.04 -8.18 -2.18
CA ILE A 23 2.30 -8.94 -2.30
C ILE A 23 2.06 -10.44 -2.11
N LEU A 24 1.40 -10.86 -1.03
CA LEU A 24 1.16 -12.28 -0.79
C LEU A 24 0.38 -12.95 -1.94
N PRO A 25 -0.75 -12.38 -2.43
CA PRO A 25 -1.45 -12.97 -3.58
C PRO A 25 -0.64 -12.96 -4.87
N ALA A 26 0.24 -11.96 -5.09
CA ALA A 26 1.09 -11.91 -6.27
C ALA A 26 2.13 -13.03 -6.27
N ILE A 27 2.85 -13.18 -5.14
CA ILE A 27 3.83 -14.25 -4.96
C ILE A 27 3.17 -15.63 -5.07
N ALA A 28 1.98 -15.81 -4.48
CA ALA A 28 1.22 -17.06 -4.59
C ALA A 28 0.85 -17.42 -6.05
N ARG A 29 0.72 -16.42 -6.93
CA ARG A 29 0.48 -16.62 -8.37
C ARG A 29 1.75 -16.70 -9.23
N GLY A 30 2.93 -16.80 -8.60
CA GLY A 30 4.21 -16.89 -9.31
C GLY A 30 4.77 -15.55 -9.81
N ARG A 31 4.12 -14.39 -9.50
CA ARG A 31 4.61 -13.08 -9.98
C ARG A 31 5.81 -12.59 -9.19
N ARG A 32 6.73 -11.95 -9.89
CA ARG A 32 7.85 -11.22 -9.30
C ARG A 32 7.37 -9.90 -8.74
N VAL A 33 7.79 -9.57 -7.50
CA VAL A 33 7.45 -8.33 -6.79
C VAL A 33 8.73 -7.55 -6.51
N VAL A 34 8.78 -6.29 -6.95
CA VAL A 34 9.87 -5.34 -6.66
C VAL A 34 9.39 -4.35 -5.61
N THR A 35 10.12 -4.21 -4.50
CA THR A 35 9.66 -3.36 -3.40
C THR A 35 10.80 -2.82 -2.54
N ASN A 36 10.63 -1.62 -1.99
CA ASN A 36 11.52 -1.01 -1.01
C ASN A 36 10.96 -1.10 0.43
N ILE A 37 9.97 -1.96 0.69
CA ILE A 37 9.43 -2.15 2.04
C ILE A 37 10.52 -2.72 2.95
N ASP A 38 10.86 -2.00 4.03
CA ASP A 38 11.88 -2.40 4.99
C ASP A 38 11.58 -3.78 5.61
N GLY A 39 12.60 -4.64 5.65
CA GLY A 39 12.57 -5.94 6.34
C GLY A 39 11.65 -6.98 5.73
N ILE A 40 11.19 -6.79 4.50
CA ILE A 40 10.44 -7.81 3.77
C ILE A 40 11.33 -9.04 3.53
N SER A 41 10.80 -10.23 3.71
CA SER A 41 11.56 -11.48 3.61
C SER A 41 10.88 -12.49 2.69
N GLU A 42 11.50 -12.76 1.56
CA GLU A 42 11.02 -13.77 0.60
C GLU A 42 10.84 -15.14 1.26
N SER A 43 11.84 -15.60 2.02
CA SER A 43 11.79 -16.93 2.65
C SER A 43 10.61 -17.08 3.62
N LYS A 44 10.34 -16.04 4.43
CA LYS A 44 9.18 -16.05 5.35
C LYS A 44 7.86 -15.99 4.58
N ILE A 45 7.79 -15.22 3.49
CA ILE A 45 6.61 -15.14 2.62
C ILE A 45 6.34 -16.50 1.98
N HIS A 46 7.36 -17.14 1.42
CA HIS A 46 7.26 -18.46 0.81
C HIS A 46 6.78 -19.51 1.82
N GLN A 47 7.39 -19.53 3.02
CA GLN A 47 6.96 -20.43 4.08
C GLN A 47 5.49 -20.20 4.48
N TYR A 48 5.10 -18.93 4.68
CA TYR A 48 3.73 -18.57 5.03
C TYR A 48 2.72 -19.03 3.96
N ILE A 49 3.01 -18.81 2.68
CA ILE A 49 2.13 -19.23 1.58
C ILE A 49 2.05 -20.75 1.51
N PHE A 50 3.19 -21.45 1.62
CA PHE A 50 3.21 -22.90 1.66
C PHE A 50 2.36 -23.48 2.79
N GLU A 51 2.53 -22.97 4.01
CA GLU A 51 1.78 -23.44 5.20
C GLU A 51 0.27 -23.13 5.14
N LYS A 52 -0.13 -21.99 4.56
CA LYS A 52 -1.52 -21.55 4.54
C LYS A 52 -2.31 -21.97 3.30
N GLN A 53 -1.64 -22.13 2.17
CA GLN A 53 -2.29 -22.37 0.89
C GLN A 53 -1.83 -23.66 0.21
N ASN A 54 -0.85 -24.35 0.77
CA ASN A 54 -0.26 -25.58 0.23
C ASN A 54 0.24 -25.44 -1.23
N ILE A 55 0.74 -24.24 -1.58
CA ILE A 55 1.30 -23.96 -2.90
C ILE A 55 2.79 -24.37 -2.89
N PRO A 56 3.27 -25.18 -3.85
CA PRO A 56 4.67 -25.61 -3.91
C PRO A 56 5.64 -24.42 -4.00
N LEU A 57 6.74 -24.46 -3.25
CA LEU A 57 7.73 -23.38 -3.22
C LEU A 57 8.29 -23.04 -4.60
N ALA A 58 8.44 -24.05 -5.49
CA ALA A 58 8.97 -23.88 -6.84
C ALA A 58 8.04 -23.07 -7.77
N SER A 59 6.75 -22.94 -7.44
CA SER A 59 5.78 -22.19 -8.25
C SER A 59 5.55 -20.77 -7.71
N LEU A 60 6.18 -20.41 -6.59
CA LEU A 60 6.04 -19.08 -6.00
C LEU A 60 6.88 -18.04 -6.75
N GLY A 61 6.35 -16.82 -6.82
CA GLY A 61 7.07 -15.67 -7.35
C GLY A 61 8.22 -15.23 -6.44
N LYS A 62 9.02 -14.29 -6.92
CA LYS A 62 10.19 -13.77 -6.21
C LYS A 62 9.93 -12.39 -5.61
N VAL A 63 10.62 -12.08 -4.51
CA VAL A 63 10.66 -10.73 -3.93
C VAL A 63 12.02 -10.11 -4.22
N ILE A 64 12.05 -9.03 -4.96
CA ILE A 64 13.24 -8.23 -5.22
C ILE A 64 13.19 -7.00 -4.31
N HIS A 65 13.98 -7.02 -3.25
CA HIS A 65 14.13 -5.85 -2.40
C HIS A 65 15.09 -4.86 -3.06
N VAL A 66 14.67 -3.61 -3.17
CA VAL A 66 15.45 -2.49 -3.71
C VAL A 66 15.65 -1.42 -2.65
N ASP A 67 16.73 -0.68 -2.74
CA ASP A 67 16.93 0.49 -1.88
C ASP A 67 16.41 1.78 -2.54
N ASN A 68 16.50 2.88 -1.81
CA ASN A 68 16.04 4.17 -2.32
C ASN A 68 16.90 4.68 -3.49
N GLN A 69 18.19 4.29 -3.57
CA GLN A 69 19.07 4.70 -4.66
C GLN A 69 18.67 4.00 -5.96
N ASP A 70 18.29 2.73 -5.88
CA ASP A 70 17.78 1.99 -7.02
C ASP A 70 16.55 2.66 -7.62
N VAL A 71 15.59 3.08 -6.78
CA VAL A 71 14.35 3.73 -7.23
C VAL A 71 14.61 5.08 -7.91
N PHE A 72 15.70 5.79 -7.56
CA PHE A 72 16.09 7.04 -8.21
C PHE A 72 16.74 6.87 -9.59
N ARG A 73 17.13 5.64 -9.95
CA ARG A 73 17.80 5.40 -11.23
C ARG A 73 16.87 5.70 -12.41
N GLU A 74 17.41 6.27 -13.46
CA GLU A 74 16.67 6.55 -14.69
C GLU A 74 16.18 5.29 -15.41
N ASP A 75 16.89 4.15 -15.21
CA ASP A 75 16.60 2.82 -15.72
C ASP A 75 15.95 1.90 -14.66
N PHE A 76 15.30 2.49 -13.67
CA PHE A 76 14.58 1.71 -12.66
C PHE A 76 13.41 0.92 -13.28
N PHE A 77 12.62 1.59 -14.10
CA PHE A 77 11.49 1.01 -14.83
C PHE A 77 11.85 0.70 -16.28
N PRO A 78 11.20 -0.27 -16.93
CA PRO A 78 11.21 -0.35 -18.38
C PRO A 78 10.54 0.89 -18.98
N TYR A 79 10.99 1.34 -20.13
CA TYR A 79 10.49 2.55 -20.77
C TYR A 79 10.61 2.48 -22.30
N PHE A 80 9.85 3.31 -22.99
CA PHE A 80 10.04 3.61 -24.40
C PHE A 80 10.85 4.89 -24.55
N ASP A 81 11.82 4.89 -25.44
CA ASP A 81 12.57 6.08 -25.80
C ASP A 81 11.79 6.98 -26.80
N ASP A 82 12.40 8.11 -27.18
CA ASP A 82 11.78 9.07 -28.10
C ASP A 82 11.53 8.45 -29.51
N MET A 83 12.19 7.33 -29.84
CA MET A 83 12.01 6.57 -31.09
C MET A 83 11.03 5.39 -30.92
N LYS A 84 10.39 5.28 -29.76
CA LYS A 84 9.50 4.18 -29.35
C LYS A 84 10.19 2.81 -29.30
N SER A 85 11.50 2.78 -29.07
CA SER A 85 12.20 1.53 -28.78
C SER A 85 12.03 1.17 -27.31
N ALA A 86 11.68 -0.09 -27.04
CA ALA A 86 11.49 -0.58 -25.67
C ALA A 86 12.85 -0.89 -25.01
N HIS A 87 13.05 -0.34 -23.81
CA HIS A 87 14.21 -0.63 -22.96
C HIS A 87 13.72 -1.43 -21.76
N VAL A 88 14.00 -2.74 -21.74
CA VAL A 88 13.51 -3.70 -20.73
C VAL A 88 14.61 -4.29 -19.85
N ASN A 89 15.88 -4.02 -20.16
CA ASN A 89 17.01 -4.42 -19.30
C ASN A 89 17.15 -3.43 -18.13
N THR A 90 16.23 -3.47 -17.20
CA THR A 90 16.01 -2.53 -16.10
C THR A 90 15.82 -3.28 -14.80
N VAL A 91 15.77 -2.58 -13.66
CA VAL A 91 15.55 -3.20 -12.35
C VAL A 91 14.17 -3.86 -12.29
N VAL A 92 13.15 -3.13 -12.67
CA VAL A 92 11.80 -3.64 -12.89
C VAL A 92 11.74 -4.27 -14.26
N GLN A 93 11.19 -5.46 -14.36
CA GLN A 93 11.04 -6.22 -15.62
C GLN A 93 9.58 -6.27 -16.07
N PRO A 94 9.30 -6.53 -17.34
CA PRO A 94 7.93 -6.75 -17.81
C PRO A 94 7.18 -7.78 -16.95
N GLY A 95 5.94 -7.51 -16.63
CA GLY A 95 5.10 -8.37 -15.77
C GLY A 95 5.25 -8.18 -14.26
N ASP A 96 6.21 -7.40 -13.79
CA ASP A 96 6.42 -7.18 -12.36
C ASP A 96 5.27 -6.44 -11.68
N ILE A 97 5.09 -6.71 -10.39
CA ILE A 97 4.38 -5.81 -9.48
C ILE A 97 5.40 -4.98 -8.71
N VAL A 98 5.28 -3.68 -8.81
CA VAL A 98 6.16 -2.74 -8.12
C VAL A 98 5.42 -2.10 -6.95
N CYS A 99 5.92 -2.27 -5.73
CA CYS A 99 5.32 -1.72 -4.51
C CYS A 99 6.32 -0.78 -3.83
N ILE A 100 6.09 0.53 -3.92
CA ILE A 100 7.03 1.55 -3.40
C ILE A 100 6.45 2.26 -2.18
N ASP A 101 7.12 2.08 -1.04
CA ASP A 101 6.81 2.81 0.19
C ASP A 101 7.45 4.21 0.19
N GLU A 102 6.78 5.15 0.85
CA GLU A 102 7.14 6.57 0.88
C GLU A 102 7.37 7.15 -0.54
N ALA A 103 6.50 6.78 -1.50
CA ALA A 103 6.62 7.11 -2.93
C ALA A 103 6.76 8.62 -3.21
N TRP A 104 6.32 9.49 -2.29
CA TRP A 104 6.51 10.95 -2.37
C TRP A 104 7.99 11.36 -2.41
N ARG A 105 8.92 10.54 -1.87
CA ARG A 105 10.36 10.81 -1.90
C ARG A 105 10.92 10.83 -3.32
N PHE A 106 10.35 10.01 -4.20
CA PHE A 106 10.81 9.80 -5.57
C PHE A 106 10.00 10.62 -6.57
N TRP A 107 8.69 10.71 -6.33
CA TRP A 107 7.73 11.30 -7.27
C TRP A 107 6.79 12.31 -6.58
N GLY A 108 7.31 13.06 -5.61
CA GLY A 108 6.64 14.19 -4.98
C GLY A 108 6.64 15.45 -5.85
N ALA A 109 6.65 16.61 -5.21
CA ALA A 109 6.79 17.88 -5.92
C ALA A 109 8.13 17.95 -6.64
N GLY A 110 8.14 18.35 -7.92
CA GLY A 110 9.35 18.44 -8.73
C GLY A 110 9.24 17.75 -10.08
N LYS A 111 10.35 17.71 -10.81
CA LYS A 111 10.39 17.08 -12.14
C LYS A 111 10.62 15.58 -12.00
N ILE A 112 9.74 14.79 -12.61
CA ILE A 112 9.90 13.34 -12.76
C ILE A 112 10.76 13.08 -14.00
N HIS A 113 11.69 12.11 -13.91
CA HIS A 113 12.51 11.71 -15.06
C HIS A 113 11.62 11.17 -16.20
N LYS A 114 12.01 11.46 -17.46
CA LYS A 114 11.20 11.11 -18.64
C LYS A 114 10.94 9.60 -18.77
N ASN A 115 11.91 8.76 -18.43
CA ASN A 115 11.76 7.31 -18.50
C ASN A 115 10.70 6.81 -17.49
N HIS A 116 10.67 7.38 -16.27
CA HIS A 116 9.62 7.08 -15.29
C HIS A 116 8.24 7.56 -15.77
N GLN A 117 8.18 8.73 -16.45
CA GLN A 117 6.93 9.21 -17.03
C GLN A 117 6.43 8.27 -18.13
N SER A 118 7.33 7.77 -19.01
CA SER A 118 7.01 6.77 -20.02
C SER A 118 6.39 5.54 -19.36
N PHE A 119 7.04 4.99 -18.33
CA PHE A 119 6.48 3.84 -17.61
C PHE A 119 5.09 4.13 -17.02
N PHE A 120 4.89 5.27 -16.38
CA PHE A 120 3.59 5.59 -15.77
C PHE A 120 2.45 5.67 -16.78
N LEU A 121 2.73 6.07 -18.02
CA LEU A 121 1.73 6.13 -19.08
C LEU A 121 1.56 4.78 -19.81
N GLU A 122 2.64 4.01 -19.91
CA GLU A 122 2.75 2.90 -20.84
C GLU A 122 2.99 1.54 -20.15
N HIS A 123 2.96 1.49 -18.79
CA HIS A 123 3.23 0.26 -18.01
C HIS A 123 2.41 -0.95 -18.44
N GLY A 124 1.22 -0.73 -19.02
CA GLY A 124 0.38 -1.79 -19.57
C GLY A 124 0.96 -2.50 -20.81
N HIS A 125 1.97 -1.93 -21.47
CA HIS A 125 2.65 -2.52 -22.62
C HIS A 125 3.87 -3.39 -22.21
N PHE A 126 4.35 -3.25 -20.98
CA PHE A 126 5.45 -4.09 -20.46
C PHE A 126 4.88 -5.36 -19.86
N THR A 127 4.62 -6.33 -20.73
CA THR A 127 4.01 -7.63 -20.38
C THR A 127 5.07 -8.71 -20.30
N ASP A 128 4.93 -9.60 -19.33
CA ASP A 128 5.67 -10.84 -19.29
C ASP A 128 5.32 -11.70 -20.52
N GLU A 129 6.32 -12.22 -21.21
CA GLU A 129 6.17 -12.95 -22.49
C GLU A 129 5.43 -14.28 -22.33
N GLU A 130 5.58 -14.96 -21.19
CA GLU A 130 4.97 -16.27 -20.95
C GLU A 130 3.51 -16.15 -20.51
N THR A 131 3.23 -15.19 -19.61
CA THR A 131 1.91 -15.06 -18.98
C THR A 131 1.03 -14.01 -19.62
N GLY A 132 1.59 -13.09 -20.41
CA GLY A 132 0.91 -11.93 -20.98
C GLY A 132 0.49 -10.89 -19.92
N VAL A 133 0.96 -11.02 -18.68
CA VAL A 133 0.59 -10.13 -17.58
C VAL A 133 1.43 -8.87 -17.63
N ALA A 134 0.79 -7.71 -17.57
CA ALA A 134 1.46 -6.41 -17.59
C ALA A 134 2.01 -6.02 -16.20
N CYS A 135 2.92 -5.03 -16.20
CA CYS A 135 3.39 -4.41 -14.96
C CYS A 135 2.26 -3.73 -14.19
N ASP A 136 2.32 -3.82 -12.87
CA ASP A 136 1.48 -3.08 -11.93
C ASP A 136 2.32 -2.17 -11.04
N LEU A 137 1.78 -1.01 -10.66
CA LEU A 137 2.44 -0.09 -9.74
C LEU A 137 1.56 0.23 -8.54
N VAL A 138 2.10 0.04 -7.36
CA VAL A 138 1.49 0.32 -6.06
C VAL A 138 2.31 1.38 -5.34
N LEU A 139 1.71 2.53 -5.10
CA LEU A 139 2.33 3.68 -4.44
C LEU A 139 1.81 3.78 -3.02
N MET A 140 2.70 3.75 -2.04
CA MET A 140 2.32 3.99 -0.64
C MET A 140 2.78 5.38 -0.22
N VAL A 141 1.84 6.21 0.26
CA VAL A 141 2.09 7.58 0.72
C VAL A 141 1.21 7.89 1.93
N GLN A 142 1.55 8.92 2.70
CA GLN A 142 0.68 9.35 3.80
C GLN A 142 -0.56 10.06 3.28
N ASP A 143 -0.38 10.90 2.27
CA ASP A 143 -1.45 11.63 1.60
C ASP A 143 -1.22 11.68 0.10
N ILE A 144 -2.27 11.42 -0.70
CA ILE A 144 -2.18 11.42 -2.16
C ILE A 144 -1.78 12.78 -2.73
N SER A 145 -2.05 13.87 -1.99
CA SER A 145 -1.68 15.22 -2.40
C SER A 145 -0.18 15.45 -2.52
N THR A 146 0.62 14.65 -1.79
CA THR A 146 2.08 14.73 -1.79
C THR A 146 2.73 14.24 -3.09
N LEU A 147 2.00 13.47 -3.90
CA LEU A 147 2.48 13.01 -5.21
C LEU A 147 2.41 14.11 -6.26
N ASN A 148 3.33 14.05 -7.22
CA ASN A 148 3.32 14.92 -8.38
C ASN A 148 1.98 14.85 -9.12
N ARG A 149 1.52 16.00 -9.65
CA ARG A 149 0.25 16.09 -10.40
C ARG A 149 0.20 15.13 -11.58
N PHE A 150 1.32 14.96 -12.29
CA PHE A 150 1.41 14.02 -13.41
C PHE A 150 1.05 12.59 -12.97
N LEU A 151 1.70 12.10 -11.91
CA LEU A 151 1.48 10.75 -11.41
C LEU A 151 0.07 10.58 -10.82
N LYS A 152 -0.44 11.57 -10.08
CA LYS A 152 -1.82 11.50 -9.56
C LYS A 152 -2.87 11.29 -10.63
N ASN A 153 -2.71 11.91 -11.81
CA ASN A 153 -3.71 11.84 -12.88
C ASN A 153 -3.82 10.44 -13.52
N VAL A 154 -2.82 9.58 -13.34
CA VAL A 154 -2.82 8.20 -13.87
C VAL A 154 -3.14 7.16 -12.79
N VAL A 155 -3.38 7.58 -11.53
CA VAL A 155 -3.85 6.69 -10.47
C VAL A 155 -5.28 6.26 -10.78
N ALA A 156 -5.50 4.94 -10.84
CA ALA A 156 -6.82 4.37 -11.11
C ALA A 156 -7.65 4.23 -9.83
N PHE A 157 -7.02 3.77 -8.74
CA PHE A 157 -7.71 3.64 -7.45
C PHE A 157 -6.83 4.15 -6.32
N THR A 158 -7.49 4.81 -5.35
CA THR A 158 -6.86 5.24 -4.10
C THR A 158 -7.51 4.52 -2.92
N PHE A 159 -6.70 3.78 -2.19
CA PHE A 159 -7.07 3.08 -0.96
C PHE A 159 -6.58 3.87 0.24
N LYS A 160 -7.46 4.19 1.19
CA LYS A 160 -7.08 4.91 2.42
C LYS A 160 -7.35 4.07 3.65
N THR A 161 -6.29 3.77 4.39
CA THR A 161 -6.35 2.99 5.62
C THR A 161 -6.55 3.88 6.85
N HIS A 162 -7.41 3.43 7.76
CA HIS A 162 -7.66 4.09 9.04
C HIS A 162 -7.65 3.06 10.17
N LYS A 163 -6.80 3.26 11.16
CA LYS A 163 -6.81 2.44 12.38
C LYS A 163 -7.94 2.88 13.30
N LYS A 164 -8.76 1.95 13.78
CA LYS A 164 -9.93 2.21 14.64
C LYS A 164 -9.57 2.36 16.13
N VAL A 165 -8.48 3.05 16.46
CA VAL A 165 -8.01 3.21 17.85
C VAL A 165 -9.05 3.93 18.73
N SER A 166 -9.74 4.93 18.19
CA SER A 166 -10.75 5.71 18.92
C SER A 166 -11.97 4.92 19.38
N LEU A 167 -12.14 3.70 18.84
CA LEU A 167 -13.23 2.77 19.20
C LEU A 167 -12.77 1.63 20.12
N GLY A 168 -11.53 1.66 20.64
CA GLY A 168 -10.96 0.56 21.43
C GLY A 168 -10.66 -0.71 20.62
N MET A 169 -10.84 -0.69 19.31
CA MET A 169 -10.68 -1.84 18.42
C MET A 169 -9.25 -1.91 17.87
N ASN A 170 -8.27 -2.22 18.73
CA ASN A 170 -6.85 -2.20 18.38
C ASN A 170 -6.44 -3.23 17.31
N ASN A 171 -7.26 -4.25 17.07
CA ASN A 171 -6.99 -5.33 16.11
C ASN A 171 -7.71 -5.16 14.78
N THR A 172 -8.31 -3.99 14.52
CA THR A 172 -9.05 -3.73 13.28
C THR A 172 -8.65 -2.40 12.66
N TYR A 173 -8.80 -2.34 11.35
CA TYR A 173 -8.67 -1.11 10.58
C TYR A 173 -9.80 -1.06 9.54
N SER A 174 -10.10 0.12 9.04
CA SER A 174 -10.96 0.30 7.87
C SER A 174 -10.14 0.71 6.68
N ILE A 175 -10.58 0.29 5.51
CA ILE A 175 -10.04 0.72 4.23
C ILE A 175 -11.17 1.24 3.37
N ASN A 176 -10.99 2.44 2.83
CA ASN A 176 -11.89 3.05 1.86
C ASN A 176 -11.20 3.05 0.52
N CYS A 177 -11.94 2.78 -0.55
CA CYS A 177 -11.46 2.80 -1.94
C CYS A 177 -12.20 3.86 -2.73
N TRP A 178 -11.46 4.66 -3.48
CA TRP A 178 -11.99 5.64 -4.43
C TRP A 178 -11.42 5.37 -5.81
N GLU A 179 -12.23 5.65 -6.83
CA GLU A 179 -11.77 5.73 -8.21
C GLU A 179 -10.97 7.02 -8.40
N GLY A 180 -9.76 6.90 -9.01
CA GLY A 180 -8.82 8.00 -9.19
C GLY A 180 -8.24 8.53 -7.88
N TYR A 181 -7.78 9.77 -7.93
CA TYR A 181 -7.09 10.43 -6.80
C TYR A 181 -7.98 11.38 -5.98
N LYS A 182 -9.21 11.64 -6.40
CA LYS A 182 -10.14 12.55 -5.70
C LYS A 182 -10.93 11.77 -4.66
N LEU A 183 -10.69 12.06 -3.37
CA LEU A 183 -11.30 11.34 -2.24
C LEU A 183 -12.62 12.02 -1.82
N ASN A 184 -13.67 11.87 -2.60
CA ASN A 184 -15.00 12.44 -2.34
C ASN A 184 -16.11 11.38 -2.45
N LYS A 185 -17.35 11.75 -2.14
CA LYS A 185 -18.49 10.82 -2.16
C LYS A 185 -18.77 10.24 -3.55
N ALA A 186 -18.59 11.03 -4.60
CA ALA A 186 -18.93 10.62 -5.97
C ALA A 186 -17.98 9.55 -6.51
N THR A 187 -16.73 9.54 -6.04
CA THR A 187 -15.68 8.58 -6.45
C THR A 187 -15.48 7.43 -5.45
N LEU A 188 -16.25 7.40 -4.35
CA LEU A 188 -16.15 6.32 -3.36
C LEU A 188 -16.72 5.02 -3.91
N VAL A 189 -15.88 4.01 -4.05
CA VAL A 189 -16.24 2.66 -4.50
C VAL A 189 -16.77 1.82 -3.34
N GLY A 190 -16.13 1.89 -2.17
CA GLY A 190 -16.53 1.13 -1.01
C GLY A 190 -15.69 1.34 0.23
N THR A 191 -16.17 0.76 1.33
CA THR A 191 -15.51 0.78 2.64
C THR A 191 -15.55 -0.62 3.24
N TRP A 192 -14.42 -1.11 3.70
CA TRP A 192 -14.31 -2.42 4.35
C TRP A 192 -13.68 -2.27 5.74
N ILE A 193 -14.11 -3.10 6.68
CA ILE A 193 -13.48 -3.27 7.99
C ILE A 193 -12.74 -4.59 7.97
N ARG A 194 -11.46 -4.56 8.32
CA ARG A 194 -10.58 -5.72 8.29
C ARG A 194 -9.91 -5.93 9.64
N LYS A 195 -9.53 -7.18 9.92
CA LYS A 195 -8.76 -7.55 11.11
C LYS A 195 -7.30 -7.81 10.74
N TYR A 196 -6.39 -7.35 11.59
CA TYR A 196 -4.98 -7.72 11.45
C TYR A 196 -4.77 -9.20 11.79
N LYS A 197 -4.09 -9.92 10.91
CA LYS A 197 -3.57 -11.26 11.17
C LYS A 197 -2.15 -11.11 11.70
N LYS A 198 -1.90 -11.54 12.94
CA LYS A 198 -0.61 -11.35 13.61
C LYS A 198 0.55 -12.04 12.88
N GLU A 199 0.29 -13.11 12.16
CA GLU A 199 1.23 -13.90 11.38
C GLU A 199 1.79 -13.18 10.14
N ILE A 200 1.17 -12.08 9.69
CA ILE A 200 1.65 -11.29 8.55
C ILE A 200 2.75 -10.30 8.96
N PHE A 201 2.71 -9.77 10.20
CA PHE A 201 3.70 -8.78 10.63
C PHE A 201 5.16 -9.27 10.57
N PRO A 202 5.49 -10.52 10.93
CA PRO A 202 6.85 -11.03 10.83
C PRO A 202 7.38 -11.15 9.40
N LEU A 203 6.53 -11.08 8.38
CA LEU A 203 6.93 -11.19 6.97
C LEU A 203 7.66 -9.94 6.47
N TYR A 204 7.46 -8.82 7.16
CA TYR A 204 8.09 -7.54 6.86
C TYR A 204 8.31 -6.74 8.15
N SER A 205 9.24 -5.80 8.13
CA SER A 205 9.44 -4.89 9.24
C SER A 205 9.23 -3.46 8.77
N SER A 206 8.17 -2.83 9.22
CA SER A 206 7.93 -1.40 8.98
C SER A 206 8.68 -0.48 9.96
N PHE A 207 9.54 -1.06 10.85
CA PHE A 207 10.27 -0.32 11.87
C PHE A 207 11.76 -0.63 11.82
N LYS A 208 12.58 0.34 11.46
CA LYS A 208 14.02 0.31 11.73
C LYS A 208 14.22 0.35 13.25
N GLY A 209 14.62 -0.78 13.85
CA GLY A 209 14.97 -0.84 15.27
C GLY A 209 14.19 -1.80 16.17
N GLY A 210 13.28 -2.60 15.65
CA GLY A 210 12.66 -3.73 16.40
C GLY A 210 11.75 -3.36 17.58
N VAL A 211 11.59 -2.09 17.92
CA VAL A 211 10.71 -1.62 19.00
C VAL A 211 9.49 -0.97 18.38
N SER A 212 8.34 -1.63 18.51
CA SER A 212 7.05 -0.99 18.19
C SER A 212 6.86 0.18 19.17
N GLY A 213 7.09 1.41 18.71
CA GLY A 213 6.81 2.58 19.53
C GLY A 213 5.37 2.55 19.98
N LYS A 214 5.12 2.47 21.29
CA LYS A 214 3.78 2.62 21.84
C LYS A 214 3.27 3.99 21.49
N THR A 215 2.09 4.06 20.89
CA THR A 215 1.41 5.35 20.68
C THR A 215 0.70 5.68 21.99
N GLU A 216 1.23 6.61 22.75
CA GLU A 216 0.51 7.18 23.90
C GLU A 216 -0.49 8.22 23.40
N THR A 217 -1.67 8.20 23.98
CA THR A 217 -2.72 9.20 23.68
C THR A 217 -2.31 10.51 24.32
N VAL A 218 -1.87 11.48 23.53
CA VAL A 218 -1.44 12.80 23.99
C VAL A 218 -2.63 13.62 24.53
N ASP A 219 -3.82 13.43 23.95
CA ASP A 219 -5.05 14.11 24.37
C ASP A 219 -6.17 13.09 24.61
N GLN A 220 -6.70 13.04 25.83
CA GLN A 220 -7.77 12.12 26.23
C GLN A 220 -9.06 12.30 25.42
N ARG A 221 -9.28 13.47 24.80
CA ARG A 221 -10.43 13.75 23.91
C ARG A 221 -10.38 12.90 22.63
N GLN A 222 -9.22 12.37 22.28
CA GLN A 222 -9.07 11.45 21.14
C GLN A 222 -9.75 10.09 21.39
N ASN A 223 -10.06 9.75 22.64
CA ASN A 223 -10.73 8.50 23.00
C ASN A 223 -12.26 8.75 23.12
N LYS A 224 -13.02 8.30 22.09
CA LYS A 224 -14.48 8.45 22.03
C LYS A 224 -15.23 7.67 23.12
N PHE A 225 -14.60 6.64 23.69
CA PHE A 225 -15.17 5.79 24.74
C PHE A 225 -14.48 5.97 26.10
N SER A 226 -13.99 7.19 26.42
CA SER A 226 -13.58 7.44 27.80
C SER A 226 -14.82 7.37 28.72
N GLY A 227 -14.71 6.64 29.83
CA GLY A 227 -15.83 6.34 30.74
C GLY A 227 -16.65 7.57 31.15
N LYS A 228 -16.03 8.75 31.24
CA LYS A 228 -16.74 10.03 31.51
C LYS A 228 -17.75 10.42 30.41
N ARG A 229 -17.48 10.13 29.13
CA ARG A 229 -18.43 10.46 28.04
C ARG A 229 -19.61 9.50 27.98
N ILE A 230 -19.43 8.24 28.33
CA ILE A 230 -20.53 7.25 28.43
C ILE A 230 -21.51 7.67 29.52
N TRP A 231 -21.03 8.14 30.65
CA TRP A 231 -21.88 8.62 31.73
C TRP A 231 -22.66 9.91 31.38
N ILE A 232 -22.09 10.84 30.64
CA ILE A 232 -22.78 12.06 30.20
C ILE A 232 -23.90 11.71 29.21
N THR A 233 -23.65 10.76 28.26
CA THR A 233 -24.65 10.36 27.26
C THR A 233 -25.78 9.52 27.90
N LEU A 234 -25.49 8.68 28.90
CA LEU A 234 -26.50 7.98 29.69
C LEU A 234 -27.25 8.89 30.63
N GLY A 235 -26.59 9.91 31.21
CA GLY A 235 -27.21 10.91 32.06
C GLY A 235 -28.22 11.83 31.36
N THR A 236 -27.95 12.16 30.07
CA THR A 236 -28.89 12.96 29.25
C THR A 236 -30.11 12.17 28.76
N LEU A 237 -30.00 10.84 28.65
CA LEU A 237 -31.13 9.95 28.30
C LEU A 237 -32.08 9.67 29.47
N LEU A 238 -31.67 9.96 30.71
CA LEU A 238 -32.46 9.73 31.93
C LEU A 238 -33.15 11.01 32.46
N ILE A 239 -33.01 12.14 31.77
CA ILE A 239 -33.64 13.45 32.16
C ILE A 239 -34.60 13.87 31.02
N GLU A 240 -35.52 13.01 30.59
CA GLU A 240 -36.74 13.50 29.97
C GLU A 240 -37.85 13.50 31.05
N PRO A 241 -38.45 14.66 31.35
CA PRO A 241 -39.56 14.69 32.31
C PRO A 241 -40.79 14.07 31.64
N ILE A 242 -41.35 13.09 32.34
CA ILE A 242 -42.69 12.59 32.09
C ILE A 242 -43.67 13.74 32.36
N SER A 243 -44.24 14.25 31.33
CA SER A 243 -45.43 15.14 31.42
C SER A 243 -46.61 14.47 30.72
#